data_5b501447ba9d8b0f0bc9c9944e703a2a
#
_entry.id   5b501447ba9d8b0f0bc9c9944e703a2a
#
_cell.length_a   1.000
_cell.length_b   1.000
_cell.length_c   1.000
_cell.angle_alpha   90.00
_cell.angle_beta   90.00
_cell.angle_gamma   90.00
#
_symmetry.space_group_name_H-M   'P 1'
#
loop_
_entity.id
_entity.type
_entity.pdbx_description
1 polymer ?
#
loop_
_entity_poly.entity_id
_entity_poly.type
_entity_poly.pdbx_seq_one_letter_code
_entity_poly.pdbx_strand_id
1 'polypeptide(L)'
;MITAQPSPRIGFAFVRKAGPLAKLRDVAPTRRVMLVAILVSMVVFLDGTVVNLALPATERDLGGGMCSQQWVVDGYLLAVAATVLPGGAISDLFGRIPVMRFGLVAFGAGSVLAAIAGTPAMLIAGRLVQGLGGAFLVPGSLALINSAFGRAGRPAAIGSWTAWTGTAFAVGPLLGGLTVDFLSWRWIYVLSAIPMIIGFALTFWLCPTPGPSERPRVDVAGAALSSVGLAATVYALIESGRHGWDDSLITGALVVGVAALLAFVAWERRASHPMVPLGLFTIRNFTGANVVSAFVYGGITMGSLAIALYLQEVAGYSATAAGLITLPSPIMSLLFARGVGGMAARIGPRIFLMTGPALAGIGLLLIRPTPHGFHVVTDVLPGRILLAIGMVLAITPLTAVNLASVRSAHSGIAAAIQNATGRTSALIAVACVGLIAAGTVTDATFTRLLQVSAALFFIGAVIGGLAIRNPAVPAEPVPDKVAAPVP
;
A
#
# COMPACT_ATOMS: atom_id res chain seq x y z
N MET A 1 30.27 -9.65 78.30
CA MET A 1 30.40 -9.58 76.80
C MET A 1 29.02 -9.25 76.25
N ILE A 2 28.80 -7.95 76.01
CA ILE A 2 27.52 -7.45 75.52
C ILE A 2 27.75 -7.11 74.04
N THR A 3 27.14 -7.83 73.14
CA THR A 3 27.25 -7.59 71.70
C THR A 3 26.20 -6.54 71.30
N ALA A 4 26.65 -5.39 70.83
CA ALA A 4 25.83 -4.29 70.29
C ALA A 4 25.32 -4.68 68.88
N GLN A 5 24.01 -4.58 68.64
CA GLN A 5 23.39 -4.64 67.32
C GLN A 5 23.51 -3.26 66.65
N PRO A 6 23.78 -3.19 65.33
CA PRO A 6 23.77 -1.91 64.59
C PRO A 6 22.33 -1.50 64.22
N SER A 7 22.04 -0.19 64.44
CA SER A 7 20.80 0.47 64.13
C SER A 7 20.52 0.55 62.59
N PRO A 8 19.25 0.51 62.13
CA PRO A 8 18.91 0.62 60.74
C PRO A 8 19.06 2.09 60.28
N ARG A 9 19.91 2.33 59.25
CA ARG A 9 19.99 3.60 58.53
C ARG A 9 18.76 3.75 57.66
N ILE A 10 17.90 4.73 57.96
CA ILE A 10 16.81 5.19 57.14
C ILE A 10 17.40 5.94 55.95
N GLY A 11 17.57 5.28 54.80
CA GLY A 11 17.92 5.94 53.55
C GLY A 11 16.68 6.56 52.92
N PHE A 12 16.64 7.89 52.87
CA PHE A 12 15.66 8.62 52.07
C PHE A 12 15.91 8.32 50.58
N ALA A 13 15.14 7.39 50.02
CA ALA A 13 15.11 7.17 48.59
C ALA A 13 14.33 8.33 47.93
N PHE A 14 15.07 9.27 47.34
CA PHE A 14 14.50 10.23 46.40
C PHE A 14 13.88 9.47 45.22
N VAL A 15 12.56 9.27 45.24
CA VAL A 15 11.82 8.78 44.09
C VAL A 15 11.85 9.88 43.02
N ARG A 16 12.85 9.81 42.15
CA ARG A 16 12.92 10.59 40.93
C ARG A 16 11.69 10.19 40.09
N LYS A 17 10.69 11.06 39.99
CA LYS A 17 9.57 10.88 39.07
C LYS A 17 10.15 10.62 37.64
N ALA A 18 10.14 9.40 37.22
CA ALA A 18 10.59 9.01 35.89
C ALA A 18 9.72 9.75 34.85
N GLY A 19 10.39 10.55 34.02
CA GLY A 19 9.69 11.24 32.92
C GLY A 19 9.01 10.26 31.97
N PRO A 20 8.11 10.73 31.09
CA PRO A 20 7.33 9.87 30.19
C PRO A 20 8.18 8.90 29.37
N LEU A 21 9.42 9.25 29.06
CA LEU A 21 10.39 8.40 28.36
C LEU A 21 10.92 7.21 29.20
N ALA A 22 10.97 7.35 30.55
CA ALA A 22 11.41 6.27 31.41
C ALA A 22 10.35 5.16 31.53
N LYS A 23 9.06 5.51 31.48
CA LYS A 23 7.97 4.54 31.48
C LYS A 23 7.95 3.63 30.25
N LEU A 24 8.49 4.08 29.11
CA LEU A 24 8.61 3.29 27.90
C LEU A 24 9.73 2.24 27.97
N ARG A 25 10.68 2.40 28.89
CA ARG A 25 11.78 1.45 29.12
C ARG A 25 11.32 0.16 29.80
N ASP A 26 10.21 0.20 30.53
CA ASP A 26 9.61 -0.95 31.24
C ASP A 26 8.65 -1.75 30.34
N VAL A 27 8.43 -1.34 29.08
CA VAL A 27 7.57 -2.02 28.14
C VAL A 27 8.28 -3.27 27.58
N ALA A 28 7.60 -4.41 27.56
CA ALA A 28 8.14 -5.66 27.02
C ALA A 28 8.69 -5.48 25.58
N PRO A 29 9.80 -6.12 25.21
CA PRO A 29 10.45 -5.94 23.91
C PRO A 29 9.52 -6.11 22.72
N THR A 30 8.60 -7.09 22.76
CA THR A 30 7.58 -7.34 21.73
C THR A 30 6.61 -6.18 21.55
N ARG A 31 6.24 -5.50 22.64
CA ARG A 31 5.34 -4.34 22.60
C ARG A 31 6.01 -3.11 21.98
N ARG A 32 7.32 -2.93 22.19
CA ARG A 32 8.11 -1.86 21.52
C ARG A 32 8.18 -2.08 20.02
N VAL A 33 8.47 -3.32 19.58
CA VAL A 33 8.46 -3.69 18.17
C VAL A 33 7.10 -3.39 17.54
N MET A 34 6.02 -3.74 18.24
CA MET A 34 4.67 -3.51 17.75
C MET A 34 4.34 -2.03 17.58
N LEU A 35 4.72 -1.19 18.57
CA LEU A 35 4.53 0.26 18.50
C LEU A 35 5.28 0.89 17.32
N VAL A 36 6.55 0.54 17.12
CA VAL A 36 7.34 1.03 15.98
C VAL A 36 6.73 0.58 14.66
N ALA A 37 6.43 -0.70 14.54
CA ALA A 37 5.88 -1.28 13.32
C ALA A 37 4.53 -0.65 12.92
N ILE A 38 3.62 -0.45 13.89
CA ILE A 38 2.32 0.20 13.65
C ILE A 38 2.52 1.66 13.27
N LEU A 39 3.27 2.44 14.06
CA LEU A 39 3.47 3.87 13.84
C LEU A 39 4.03 4.14 12.43
N VAL A 40 5.10 3.44 12.08
CA VAL A 40 5.81 3.63 10.82
C VAL A 40 4.94 3.23 9.63
N SER A 41 4.29 2.06 9.70
CA SER A 41 3.42 1.60 8.61
C SER A 41 2.16 2.44 8.46
N MET A 42 1.57 2.91 9.57
CA MET A 42 0.39 3.76 9.56
C MET A 42 0.66 5.06 8.79
N VAL A 43 1.81 5.69 8.99
CA VAL A 43 2.17 6.93 8.28
C VAL A 43 2.35 6.68 6.79
N VAL A 44 3.01 5.59 6.38
CA VAL A 44 3.17 5.23 4.96
C VAL A 44 1.83 5.01 4.28
N PHE A 45 0.88 4.35 4.95
CA PHE A 45 -0.46 4.13 4.40
C PHE A 45 -1.30 5.42 4.40
N LEU A 46 -1.17 6.25 5.43
CA LEU A 46 -1.85 7.54 5.52
C LEU A 46 -1.39 8.46 4.39
N ASP A 47 -0.07 8.60 4.18
CA ASP A 47 0.51 9.40 3.10
C ASP A 47 -0.06 9.00 1.73
N GLY A 48 -0.17 7.70 1.45
CA GLY A 48 -0.73 7.20 0.19
C GLY A 48 -2.20 7.56 -0.06
N THR A 49 -2.95 7.98 0.96
CA THR A 49 -4.36 8.36 0.83
C THR A 49 -4.58 9.87 0.85
N VAL A 50 -3.79 10.58 1.63
CA VAL A 50 -3.94 12.02 1.91
C VAL A 50 -3.50 12.86 0.72
N VAL A 51 -2.44 12.46 0.02
CA VAL A 51 -1.82 13.23 -1.07
C VAL A 51 -2.80 13.51 -2.22
N ASN A 52 -3.65 12.55 -2.57
CA ASN A 52 -4.64 12.74 -3.64
C ASN A 52 -5.60 13.92 -3.38
N LEU A 53 -5.89 14.23 -2.11
CA LEU A 53 -6.74 15.37 -1.75
C LEU A 53 -5.99 16.71 -1.79
N ALA A 54 -4.66 16.67 -1.74
CA ALA A 54 -3.80 17.86 -1.80
C ALA A 54 -3.49 18.28 -3.24
N LEU A 55 -3.67 17.42 -4.24
CA LEU A 55 -3.25 17.68 -5.61
C LEU A 55 -3.80 19.00 -6.19
N PRO A 56 -5.12 19.30 -6.08
CA PRO A 56 -5.64 20.56 -6.60
C PRO A 56 -5.11 21.78 -5.85
N ALA A 57 -4.83 21.67 -4.55
CA ALA A 57 -4.24 22.74 -3.76
C ALA A 57 -2.75 22.96 -4.12
N THR A 58 -2.00 21.88 -4.36
CA THR A 58 -0.59 21.98 -4.82
C THR A 58 -0.51 22.58 -6.21
N GLU A 59 -1.42 22.21 -7.10
CA GLU A 59 -1.47 22.76 -8.46
C GLU A 59 -1.77 24.25 -8.45
N ARG A 60 -2.74 24.71 -7.66
CA ARG A 60 -3.04 26.15 -7.53
C ARG A 60 -1.88 26.98 -6.98
N ASP A 61 -1.03 26.37 -6.13
CA ASP A 61 0.07 27.08 -5.47
C ASP A 61 1.38 27.00 -6.26
N LEU A 62 1.71 25.86 -6.85
CA LEU A 62 2.98 25.59 -7.53
C LEU A 62 2.85 25.54 -9.06
N GLY A 63 1.65 25.33 -9.60
CA GLY A 63 1.40 25.14 -11.03
C GLY A 63 1.86 23.78 -11.58
N GLY A 64 1.97 23.70 -12.89
CA GLY A 64 2.47 22.52 -13.62
C GLY A 64 1.40 21.61 -14.19
N GLY A 65 0.11 21.87 -13.92
CA GLY A 65 -1.03 21.17 -14.50
C GLY A 65 -1.13 19.69 -14.10
N MET A 66 -1.95 18.94 -14.85
CA MET A 66 -2.22 17.52 -14.62
C MET A 66 -0.94 16.67 -14.59
N CYS A 67 0.03 16.96 -15.43
CA CYS A 67 1.31 16.25 -15.50
C CYS A 67 2.07 16.35 -14.16
N SER A 68 2.10 17.56 -13.55
CA SER A 68 2.70 17.76 -12.23
C SER A 68 1.96 16.97 -11.14
N GLN A 69 0.62 17.00 -11.15
CA GLN A 69 -0.20 16.22 -10.21
C GLN A 69 0.07 14.72 -10.31
N GLN A 70 0.18 14.17 -11.52
CA GLN A 70 0.55 12.77 -11.75
C GLN A 70 1.95 12.47 -11.21
N TRP A 71 2.95 13.31 -11.50
CA TRP A 71 4.30 13.12 -11.00
C TRP A 71 4.42 13.19 -9.47
N VAL A 72 3.59 14.00 -8.79
CA VAL A 72 3.54 14.05 -7.32
C VAL A 72 3.10 12.69 -6.75
N VAL A 73 2.15 12.01 -7.37
CA VAL A 73 1.70 10.67 -6.96
C VAL A 73 2.69 9.60 -7.44
N ASP A 74 3.03 9.64 -8.73
CA ASP A 74 3.81 8.59 -9.38
C ASP A 74 5.28 8.62 -8.99
N GLY A 75 5.86 9.78 -8.64
CA GLY A 75 7.21 9.84 -8.10
C GLY A 75 7.38 8.98 -6.84
N TYR A 76 6.41 9.04 -5.94
CA TYR A 76 6.38 8.17 -4.76
C TYR A 76 6.17 6.69 -5.13
N LEU A 77 5.14 6.41 -5.95
CA LEU A 77 4.81 5.03 -6.35
C LEU A 77 5.93 4.37 -7.14
N LEU A 78 6.60 5.12 -8.02
CA LEU A 78 7.73 4.65 -8.82
C LEU A 78 8.91 4.26 -7.92
N ALA A 79 9.29 5.14 -6.99
CA ALA A 79 10.37 4.87 -6.06
C ALA A 79 10.08 3.65 -5.18
N VAL A 80 8.81 3.49 -4.71
CA VAL A 80 8.39 2.31 -3.96
C VAL A 80 8.43 1.06 -4.85
N ALA A 81 7.85 1.09 -6.05
CA ALA A 81 7.79 -0.06 -6.94
C ALA A 81 9.19 -0.55 -7.36
N ALA A 82 10.09 0.39 -7.66
CA ALA A 82 11.47 0.10 -8.02
C ALA A 82 12.28 -0.55 -6.87
N THR A 83 11.97 -0.20 -5.62
CA THR A 83 12.81 -0.55 -4.47
C THR A 83 12.22 -1.67 -3.59
N VAL A 84 10.89 -1.90 -3.63
CA VAL A 84 10.23 -2.84 -2.70
C VAL A 84 10.72 -4.28 -2.86
N LEU A 85 11.00 -4.72 -4.08
CA LEU A 85 11.48 -6.08 -4.35
C LEU A 85 12.93 -6.28 -3.87
N PRO A 86 13.91 -5.45 -4.25
CA PRO A 86 15.28 -5.57 -3.74
C PRO A 86 15.37 -5.21 -2.25
N GLY A 87 14.43 -4.42 -1.73
CA GLY A 87 14.41 -3.95 -0.35
C GLY A 87 14.40 -5.07 0.70
N GLY A 88 13.75 -6.19 0.41
CA GLY A 88 13.77 -7.37 1.26
C GLY A 88 15.18 -7.95 1.40
N ALA A 89 15.87 -8.19 0.29
CA ALA A 89 17.24 -8.72 0.27
C ALA A 89 18.24 -7.74 0.89
N ILE A 90 18.09 -6.43 0.65
CA ILE A 90 18.89 -5.38 1.29
C ILE A 90 18.68 -5.39 2.82
N SER A 91 17.45 -5.56 3.27
CA SER A 91 17.12 -5.63 4.70
C SER A 91 17.74 -6.87 5.38
N ASP A 92 17.78 -7.99 4.68
CA ASP A 92 18.42 -9.20 5.20
C ASP A 92 19.97 -9.12 5.16
N LEU A 93 20.55 -8.38 4.19
CA LEU A 93 21.99 -8.19 4.07
C LEU A 93 22.55 -7.23 5.12
N PHE A 94 21.94 -6.05 5.30
CA PHE A 94 22.43 -4.98 6.17
C PHE A 94 21.79 -4.99 7.56
N GLY A 95 20.79 -5.87 7.78
CA GLY A 95 20.04 -5.98 9.00
C GLY A 95 18.76 -5.10 8.99
N ARG A 96 17.72 -5.62 9.63
CA ARG A 96 16.37 -5.03 9.58
C ARG A 96 16.28 -3.66 10.22
N ILE A 97 16.91 -3.45 11.39
CA ILE A 97 16.88 -2.18 12.12
C ILE A 97 17.67 -1.08 11.39
N PRO A 98 18.93 -1.29 10.95
CA PRO A 98 19.65 -0.28 10.16
C PRO A 98 18.91 0.14 8.90
N VAL A 99 18.37 -0.81 8.13
CA VAL A 99 17.61 -0.52 6.90
C VAL A 99 16.31 0.23 7.21
N MET A 100 15.61 -0.13 8.28
CA MET A 100 14.44 0.63 8.74
C MET A 100 14.81 2.06 9.13
N ARG A 101 15.94 2.27 9.84
CA ARG A 101 16.43 3.62 10.17
C ARG A 101 16.72 4.44 8.92
N PHE A 102 17.37 3.84 7.93
CA PHE A 102 17.57 4.48 6.63
C PHE A 102 16.24 4.87 6.00
N GLY A 103 15.25 3.95 5.96
CA GLY A 103 13.91 4.22 5.45
C GLY A 103 13.21 5.37 6.16
N LEU A 104 13.32 5.43 7.51
CA LEU A 104 12.75 6.51 8.33
C LEU A 104 13.39 7.87 8.04
N VAL A 105 14.72 7.91 7.93
CA VAL A 105 15.46 9.14 7.60
C VAL A 105 15.13 9.59 6.19
N ALA A 106 15.13 8.69 5.21
CA ALA A 106 14.82 9.01 3.82
C ALA A 106 13.38 9.50 3.69
N PHE A 107 12.40 8.80 4.29
CA PHE A 107 11.00 9.24 4.26
C PHE A 107 10.81 10.60 4.94
N GLY A 108 11.40 10.79 6.11
CA GLY A 108 11.33 12.05 6.85
C GLY A 108 11.99 13.21 6.09
N ALA A 109 13.18 13.00 5.50
CA ALA A 109 13.86 14.00 4.69
C ALA A 109 13.05 14.36 3.43
N GLY A 110 12.48 13.35 2.75
CA GLY A 110 11.58 13.57 1.62
C GLY A 110 10.32 14.34 2.02
N SER A 111 9.78 14.07 3.22
CA SER A 111 8.64 14.81 3.77
C SER A 111 8.99 16.26 4.06
N VAL A 112 10.14 16.54 4.64
CA VAL A 112 10.61 17.93 4.87
C VAL A 112 10.82 18.64 3.53
N LEU A 113 11.47 17.99 2.56
CA LEU A 113 11.69 18.55 1.23
C LEU A 113 10.37 18.88 0.51
N ALA A 114 9.38 18.00 0.62
CA ALA A 114 8.05 18.22 0.07
C ALA A 114 7.30 19.36 0.79
N ALA A 115 7.43 19.46 2.12
CA ALA A 115 6.76 20.51 2.90
C ALA A 115 7.27 21.93 2.56
N ILE A 116 8.57 22.07 2.26
CA ILE A 116 9.18 23.37 1.92
C ILE A 116 9.25 23.62 0.40
N ALA A 117 8.62 22.76 -0.42
CA ALA A 117 8.70 22.86 -1.86
C ALA A 117 8.14 24.20 -2.37
N GLY A 118 8.95 24.92 -3.13
CA GLY A 118 8.59 26.14 -3.84
C GLY A 118 8.36 25.92 -5.34
N THR A 119 8.61 24.71 -5.85
CA THR A 119 8.40 24.34 -7.26
C THR A 119 7.84 22.91 -7.35
N PRO A 120 7.12 22.56 -8.45
CA PRO A 120 6.66 21.18 -8.66
C PRO A 120 7.82 20.18 -8.67
N ALA A 121 8.95 20.53 -9.29
CA ALA A 121 10.13 19.66 -9.36
C ALA A 121 10.70 19.33 -7.97
N MET A 122 10.74 20.31 -7.06
CA MET A 122 11.17 20.09 -5.69
C MET A 122 10.20 19.18 -4.91
N LEU A 123 8.90 19.35 -5.12
CA LEU A 123 7.88 18.49 -4.52
C LEU A 123 8.02 17.05 -5.03
N ILE A 124 8.17 16.86 -6.35
CA ILE A 124 8.38 15.54 -6.97
C ILE A 124 9.65 14.89 -6.46
N ALA A 125 10.76 15.64 -6.34
CA ALA A 125 11.99 15.12 -5.73
C ALA A 125 11.78 14.66 -4.28
N GLY A 126 11.03 15.43 -3.49
CA GLY A 126 10.62 15.03 -2.13
C GLY A 126 9.82 13.72 -2.14
N ARG A 127 8.89 13.56 -3.08
CA ARG A 127 8.08 12.34 -3.26
C ARG A 127 8.92 11.12 -3.64
N LEU A 128 9.90 11.27 -4.54
CA LEU A 128 10.85 10.22 -4.88
C LEU A 128 11.64 9.76 -3.64
N VAL A 129 12.16 10.69 -2.84
CA VAL A 129 12.90 10.37 -1.62
C VAL A 129 12.00 9.72 -0.57
N GLN A 130 10.76 10.20 -0.39
CA GLN A 130 9.76 9.54 0.47
C GLN A 130 9.49 8.10 0.00
N GLY A 131 9.32 7.89 -1.30
CA GLY A 131 9.05 6.57 -1.88
C GLY A 131 10.20 5.59 -1.63
N LEU A 132 11.46 6.03 -1.81
CA LEU A 132 12.63 5.23 -1.45
C LEU A 132 12.62 4.82 0.02
N GLY A 133 12.31 5.74 0.93
CA GLY A 133 12.16 5.44 2.35
C GLY A 133 11.02 4.46 2.61
N GLY A 134 9.83 4.74 2.07
CA GLY A 134 8.60 3.97 2.24
C GLY A 134 8.71 2.50 1.82
N ALA A 135 9.52 2.22 0.80
CA ALA A 135 9.75 0.87 0.30
C ALA A 135 10.35 -0.09 1.37
N PHE A 136 11.11 0.44 2.31
CA PHE A 136 11.73 -0.35 3.40
C PHE A 136 10.86 -0.43 4.65
N LEU A 137 9.94 0.52 4.85
CA LEU A 137 9.24 0.69 6.11
C LEU A 137 8.17 -0.37 6.36
N VAL A 138 7.29 -0.62 5.37
CA VAL A 138 6.19 -1.58 5.53
C VAL A 138 6.70 -3.02 5.58
N PRO A 139 7.54 -3.50 4.62
CA PRO A 139 8.11 -4.85 4.70
C PRO A 139 9.01 -5.03 5.93
N GLY A 140 9.80 -4.00 6.28
CA GLY A 140 10.64 -3.98 7.48
C GLY A 140 9.84 -4.13 8.78
N SER A 141 8.68 -3.48 8.88
CA SER A 141 7.76 -3.60 10.01
C SER A 141 7.25 -5.02 10.18
N LEU A 142 6.81 -5.67 9.10
CA LEU A 142 6.36 -7.06 9.11
C LEU A 142 7.52 -8.01 9.44
N ALA A 143 8.71 -7.77 8.92
CA ALA A 143 9.90 -8.56 9.23
C ALA A 143 10.29 -8.46 10.72
N LEU A 144 10.18 -7.27 11.34
CA LEU A 144 10.40 -7.08 12.77
C LEU A 144 9.36 -7.83 13.61
N ILE A 145 8.07 -7.74 13.26
CA ILE A 145 7.01 -8.49 13.93
C ILE A 145 7.29 -10.00 13.85
N ASN A 146 7.62 -10.49 12.66
CA ASN A 146 7.92 -11.90 12.43
C ASN A 146 9.11 -12.41 13.25
N SER A 147 10.10 -11.56 13.54
CA SER A 147 11.26 -11.94 14.34
C SER A 147 11.03 -11.83 15.85
N ALA A 148 10.21 -10.87 16.28
CA ALA A 148 9.97 -10.60 17.70
C ALA A 148 8.93 -11.52 18.33
N PHE A 149 7.99 -12.05 17.53
CA PHE A 149 6.92 -12.90 18.01
C PHE A 149 7.16 -14.37 17.64
N GLY A 150 7.03 -15.27 18.61
CA GLY A 150 7.08 -16.71 18.41
C GLY A 150 5.95 -17.22 17.50
N ARG A 151 6.07 -18.45 16.98
CA ARG A 151 5.12 -19.04 16.01
C ARG A 151 3.66 -18.90 16.45
N ALA A 152 3.35 -19.11 17.72
CA ALA A 152 1.98 -19.03 18.26
C ALA A 152 1.42 -17.59 18.34
N GLY A 153 2.26 -16.59 18.68
CA GLY A 153 1.82 -15.20 18.83
C GLY A 153 1.82 -14.39 17.54
N ARG A 154 2.51 -14.85 16.50
CA ARG A 154 2.72 -14.14 15.24
C ARG A 154 1.41 -13.79 14.50
N PRO A 155 0.43 -14.70 14.35
CA PRO A 155 -0.83 -14.36 13.68
C PRO A 155 -1.61 -13.25 14.38
N ALA A 156 -1.66 -13.27 15.72
CA ALA A 156 -2.32 -12.22 16.49
C ALA A 156 -1.61 -10.87 16.39
N ALA A 157 -0.26 -10.86 16.36
CA ALA A 157 0.52 -9.66 16.19
C ALA A 157 0.31 -9.04 14.78
N ILE A 158 0.35 -9.84 13.72
CA ILE A 158 0.07 -9.39 12.36
C ILE A 158 -1.37 -8.89 12.23
N GLY A 159 -2.34 -9.59 12.83
CA GLY A 159 -3.73 -9.17 12.86
C GLY A 159 -3.92 -7.80 13.53
N SER A 160 -3.25 -7.57 14.67
CA SER A 160 -3.26 -6.29 15.36
C SER A 160 -2.60 -5.19 14.52
N TRP A 161 -1.44 -5.46 13.91
CA TRP A 161 -0.76 -4.53 13.01
C TRP A 161 -1.66 -4.15 11.82
N THR A 162 -2.31 -5.12 11.17
CA THR A 162 -3.24 -4.89 10.05
C THR A 162 -4.44 -4.05 10.47
N ALA A 163 -5.01 -4.31 11.66
CA ALA A 163 -6.14 -3.53 12.17
C ALA A 163 -5.76 -2.07 12.39
N TRP A 164 -4.64 -1.80 13.05
CA TRP A 164 -4.16 -0.44 13.31
C TRP A 164 -3.76 0.29 12.04
N THR A 165 -3.04 -0.36 11.14
CA THR A 165 -2.65 0.27 9.86
C THR A 165 -3.84 0.47 8.93
N GLY A 166 -4.85 -0.40 9.02
CA GLY A 166 -6.12 -0.23 8.32
C GLY A 166 -6.88 1.04 8.71
N THR A 167 -6.74 1.53 9.97
CA THR A 167 -7.36 2.79 10.38
C THR A 167 -6.79 4.00 9.63
N ALA A 168 -5.55 3.92 9.12
CA ALA A 168 -4.97 4.99 8.31
C ALA A 168 -5.79 5.29 7.04
N PHE A 169 -6.39 4.27 6.44
CA PHE A 169 -7.25 4.44 5.26
C PHE A 169 -8.59 5.13 5.59
N ALA A 170 -9.05 5.03 6.83
CA ALA A 170 -10.26 5.73 7.29
C ALA A 170 -9.95 7.17 7.75
N VAL A 171 -8.88 7.32 8.51
CA VAL A 171 -8.49 8.61 9.11
C VAL A 171 -7.78 9.51 8.11
N GLY A 172 -7.02 8.92 7.18
CA GLY A 172 -6.21 9.63 6.19
C GLY A 172 -6.99 10.67 5.40
N PRO A 173 -8.05 10.29 4.68
CA PRO A 173 -8.82 11.24 3.88
C PRO A 173 -9.43 12.39 4.70
N LEU A 174 -9.89 12.12 5.92
CA LEU A 174 -10.43 13.14 6.81
C LEU A 174 -9.34 14.10 7.27
N LEU A 175 -8.22 13.58 7.79
CA LEU A 175 -7.09 14.41 8.21
C LEU A 175 -6.50 15.20 7.03
N GLY A 176 -6.39 14.57 5.87
CA GLY A 176 -5.90 15.22 4.65
C GLY A 176 -6.77 16.38 4.23
N GLY A 177 -8.08 16.16 4.16
CA GLY A 177 -9.03 17.18 3.80
C GLY A 177 -9.01 18.37 4.78
N LEU A 178 -9.11 18.10 6.08
CA LEU A 178 -9.03 19.13 7.12
C LEU A 178 -7.71 19.91 7.06
N THR A 179 -6.60 19.22 6.83
CA THR A 179 -5.29 19.86 6.74
C THR A 179 -5.19 20.79 5.53
N VAL A 180 -5.72 20.37 4.38
CA VAL A 180 -5.72 21.19 3.16
C VAL A 180 -6.63 22.41 3.30
N ASP A 181 -7.83 22.23 3.85
CA ASP A 181 -8.83 23.30 3.91
C ASP A 181 -8.52 24.35 5.00
N PHE A 182 -8.02 23.94 6.19
CA PHE A 182 -7.85 24.82 7.34
C PHE A 182 -6.41 25.27 7.60
N LEU A 183 -5.42 24.58 7.03
CA LEU A 183 -4.00 24.93 7.20
C LEU A 183 -3.35 25.19 5.84
N SER A 184 -2.73 24.17 5.26
CA SER A 184 -2.10 24.19 3.95
C SER A 184 -1.79 22.75 3.53
N TRP A 185 -1.72 22.47 2.22
CA TRP A 185 -1.28 21.19 1.69
C TRP A 185 0.12 20.78 2.20
N ARG A 186 0.98 21.74 2.53
CA ARG A 186 2.33 21.50 3.07
C ARG A 186 2.31 20.76 4.41
N TRP A 187 1.31 21.00 5.22
CA TRP A 187 1.17 20.35 6.53
C TRP A 187 0.93 18.84 6.44
N ILE A 188 0.45 18.33 5.32
CA ILE A 188 0.35 16.88 5.09
C ILE A 188 1.73 16.23 5.24
N TYR A 189 2.75 16.85 4.66
CA TYR A 189 4.12 16.34 4.71
C TYR A 189 4.77 16.58 6.09
N VAL A 190 4.47 17.68 6.75
CA VAL A 190 4.93 17.94 8.13
C VAL A 190 4.33 16.89 9.08
N LEU A 191 3.03 16.61 8.96
CA LEU A 191 2.34 15.58 9.76
C LEU A 191 2.88 14.17 9.50
N SER A 192 3.39 13.91 8.30
CA SER A 192 4.08 12.65 7.98
C SER A 192 5.51 12.61 8.55
N ALA A 193 6.23 13.74 8.59
CA ALA A 193 7.60 13.81 9.11
C ALA A 193 7.68 13.57 10.62
N ILE A 194 6.75 14.11 11.40
CA ILE A 194 6.75 14.02 12.88
C ILE A 194 6.76 12.57 13.37
N PRO A 195 5.83 11.68 12.95
CA PRO A 195 5.84 10.29 13.37
C PRO A 195 7.08 9.52 12.89
N MET A 196 7.70 9.93 11.77
CA MET A 196 8.95 9.33 11.31
C MET A 196 10.12 9.64 12.24
N ILE A 197 10.22 10.87 12.74
CA ILE A 197 11.20 11.27 13.73
C ILE A 197 10.99 10.49 15.04
N ILE A 198 9.74 10.37 15.48
CA ILE A 198 9.39 9.58 16.67
C ILE A 198 9.74 8.10 16.44
N GLY A 199 9.36 7.53 15.30
CA GLY A 199 9.68 6.17 14.92
C GLY A 199 11.19 5.92 14.91
N PHE A 200 11.96 6.83 14.34
CA PHE A 200 13.43 6.77 14.33
C PHE A 200 13.99 6.72 15.76
N ALA A 201 13.57 7.63 16.64
CA ALA A 201 13.97 7.63 18.04
C ALA A 201 13.62 6.33 18.77
N LEU A 202 12.43 5.78 18.50
CA LEU A 202 11.98 4.53 19.10
C LEU A 202 12.80 3.30 18.63
N THR A 203 13.40 3.34 17.42
CA THR A 203 14.24 2.22 16.93
C THR A 203 15.49 2.00 17.79
N PHE A 204 15.98 3.01 18.54
CA PHE A 204 17.13 2.84 19.43
C PHE A 204 16.82 2.00 20.67
N TRP A 205 15.53 1.78 20.96
CA TRP A 205 15.09 0.90 22.04
C TRP A 205 14.81 -0.53 21.59
N LEU A 206 14.95 -0.80 20.28
CA LEU A 206 14.82 -2.15 19.74
C LEU A 206 16.13 -2.91 19.92
N CYS A 207 16.04 -4.15 20.38
CA CYS A 207 17.19 -5.04 20.43
C CYS A 207 17.50 -5.54 19.00
N PRO A 208 18.78 -5.55 18.59
CA PRO A 208 19.16 -6.16 17.34
C PRO A 208 18.69 -7.61 17.29
N THR A 209 17.97 -7.96 16.25
CA THR A 209 17.65 -9.37 15.96
C THR A 209 18.79 -9.97 15.16
N PRO A 210 19.24 -11.20 15.48
CA PRO A 210 20.23 -11.88 14.64
C PRO A 210 19.75 -11.91 13.21
N GLY A 211 20.62 -11.51 12.28
CA GLY A 211 20.35 -11.64 10.85
C GLY A 211 20.30 -13.11 10.43
N PRO A 212 19.83 -13.42 9.22
CA PRO A 212 19.88 -14.77 8.69
C PRO A 212 21.34 -15.26 8.68
N SER A 213 21.55 -16.55 8.94
CA SER A 213 22.87 -17.19 8.98
C SER A 213 23.58 -17.16 7.62
N GLU A 214 22.82 -17.10 6.54
CA GLU A 214 23.32 -16.96 5.16
C GLU A 214 22.98 -15.55 4.63
N ARG A 215 23.98 -14.89 4.06
CA ARG A 215 23.81 -13.57 3.43
C ARG A 215 23.12 -13.74 2.08
N PRO A 216 21.88 -13.25 1.89
CA PRO A 216 21.21 -13.34 0.61
C PRO A 216 21.98 -12.50 -0.44
N ARG A 217 22.03 -12.99 -1.66
CA ARG A 217 22.57 -12.23 -2.79
C ARG A 217 21.46 -11.36 -3.36
N VAL A 218 21.75 -10.07 -3.52
CA VAL A 218 20.83 -9.12 -4.14
C VAL A 218 20.96 -9.24 -5.66
N ASP A 219 19.86 -9.43 -6.35
CA ASP A 219 19.82 -9.37 -7.82
C ASP A 219 19.81 -7.91 -8.29
N VAL A 220 21.01 -7.34 -8.40
CA VAL A 220 21.20 -5.95 -8.82
C VAL A 220 20.76 -5.73 -10.27
N ALA A 221 20.97 -6.71 -11.14
CA ALA A 221 20.62 -6.61 -12.56
C ALA A 221 19.09 -6.63 -12.74
N GLY A 222 18.38 -7.55 -12.07
CA GLY A 222 16.92 -7.56 -12.07
C GLY A 222 16.32 -6.29 -11.47
N ALA A 223 16.90 -5.78 -10.37
CA ALA A 223 16.47 -4.52 -9.76
C ALA A 223 16.67 -3.33 -10.72
N ALA A 224 17.80 -3.23 -11.40
CA ALA A 224 18.08 -2.17 -12.36
C ALA A 224 17.13 -2.23 -13.56
N LEU A 225 16.95 -3.43 -14.15
CA LEU A 225 16.08 -3.61 -15.31
C LEU A 225 14.60 -3.28 -14.99
N SER A 226 14.09 -3.75 -13.86
CA SER A 226 12.72 -3.43 -13.44
C SER A 226 12.54 -1.94 -13.14
N SER A 227 13.51 -1.31 -12.47
CA SER A 227 13.46 0.11 -12.13
C SER A 227 13.51 1.00 -13.37
N VAL A 228 14.45 0.75 -14.28
CA VAL A 228 14.58 1.49 -15.56
C VAL A 228 13.34 1.26 -16.41
N GLY A 229 12.87 0.01 -16.50
CA GLY A 229 11.68 -0.35 -17.27
C GLY A 229 10.42 0.38 -16.79
N LEU A 230 10.18 0.39 -15.47
CA LEU A 230 9.04 1.12 -14.88
C LEU A 230 9.21 2.64 -15.06
N ALA A 231 10.40 3.19 -14.76
CA ALA A 231 10.63 4.62 -14.85
C ALA A 231 10.43 5.16 -16.27
N ALA A 232 11.01 4.49 -17.27
CA ALA A 232 10.91 4.91 -18.65
C ALA A 232 9.47 4.76 -19.21
N THR A 233 8.77 3.68 -18.85
CA THR A 233 7.37 3.47 -19.25
C THR A 233 6.46 4.55 -18.64
N VAL A 234 6.59 4.81 -17.34
CA VAL A 234 5.78 5.82 -16.65
C VAL A 234 6.07 7.22 -17.16
N TYR A 235 7.36 7.55 -17.36
CA TYR A 235 7.76 8.81 -17.97
C TYR A 235 7.07 9.03 -19.32
N ALA A 236 7.12 8.02 -20.20
CA ALA A 236 6.48 8.10 -21.51
C ALA A 236 4.96 8.30 -21.39
N LEU A 237 4.28 7.58 -20.48
CA LEU A 237 2.84 7.69 -20.30
C LEU A 237 2.41 9.06 -19.75
N ILE A 238 3.15 9.62 -18.79
CA ILE A 238 2.81 10.94 -18.21
C ILE A 238 3.11 12.05 -19.18
N GLU A 239 4.33 12.08 -19.74
CA GLU A 239 4.78 13.19 -20.60
C GLU A 239 4.14 13.16 -22.00
N SER A 240 3.63 12.02 -22.46
CA SER A 240 2.89 11.96 -23.72
C SER A 240 1.60 12.79 -23.69
N GLY A 241 1.00 13.00 -22.53
CA GLY A 241 -0.14 13.93 -22.38
C GLY A 241 0.21 15.40 -22.65
N ARG A 242 1.49 15.77 -22.50
CA ARG A 242 1.99 17.14 -22.68
C ARG A 242 2.68 17.36 -24.04
N HIS A 243 3.52 16.42 -24.46
CA HIS A 243 4.36 16.54 -25.64
C HIS A 243 3.82 15.78 -26.86
N GLY A 244 2.84 14.87 -26.64
CA GLY A 244 2.31 13.98 -27.67
C GLY A 244 3.21 12.78 -27.95
N TRP A 245 2.69 11.85 -28.75
CA TRP A 245 3.41 10.62 -29.15
C TRP A 245 4.38 10.82 -30.32
N ASP A 246 4.31 11.98 -30.99
CA ASP A 246 5.21 12.33 -32.09
C ASP A 246 6.60 12.74 -31.60
N ASP A 247 6.76 13.03 -30.32
CA ASP A 247 8.05 13.31 -29.70
C ASP A 247 8.88 12.02 -29.63
N SER A 248 10.06 12.07 -30.26
CA SER A 248 11.00 10.94 -30.30
C SER A 248 11.55 10.55 -28.93
N LEU A 249 11.62 11.48 -27.98
CA LEU A 249 12.03 11.20 -26.60
C LEU A 249 10.96 10.35 -25.89
N ILE A 250 9.69 10.69 -26.08
CA ILE A 250 8.56 9.98 -25.48
C ILE A 250 8.44 8.56 -26.02
N THR A 251 8.43 8.43 -27.36
CA THR A 251 8.37 7.11 -27.99
C THR A 251 9.62 6.28 -27.71
N GLY A 252 10.79 6.90 -27.70
CA GLY A 252 12.06 6.26 -27.32
C GLY A 252 12.05 5.76 -25.87
N ALA A 253 11.54 6.57 -24.93
CA ALA A 253 11.39 6.19 -23.53
C ALA A 253 10.45 4.97 -23.37
N LEU A 254 9.32 4.95 -24.10
CA LEU A 254 8.40 3.81 -24.07
C LEU A 254 9.07 2.53 -24.58
N VAL A 255 9.80 2.61 -25.70
CA VAL A 255 10.53 1.48 -26.27
C VAL A 255 11.58 0.95 -25.30
N VAL A 256 12.38 1.85 -24.71
CA VAL A 256 13.39 1.49 -23.68
C VAL A 256 12.71 0.86 -22.46
N GLY A 257 11.60 1.43 -22.00
CA GLY A 257 10.84 0.94 -20.87
C GLY A 257 10.33 -0.49 -21.07
N VAL A 258 9.63 -0.71 -22.19
CA VAL A 258 9.11 -2.05 -22.55
C VAL A 258 10.24 -3.04 -22.77
N ALA A 259 11.32 -2.65 -23.48
CA ALA A 259 12.48 -3.50 -23.70
C ALA A 259 13.16 -3.91 -22.39
N ALA A 260 13.32 -2.97 -21.44
CA ALA A 260 13.89 -3.26 -20.13
C ALA A 260 13.00 -4.19 -19.28
N LEU A 261 11.66 -4.04 -19.33
CA LEU A 261 10.73 -4.96 -18.65
C LEU A 261 10.77 -6.37 -19.26
N LEU A 262 10.85 -6.47 -20.59
CA LEU A 262 11.02 -7.76 -21.26
C LEU A 262 12.39 -8.41 -20.91
N ALA A 263 13.45 -7.59 -20.89
CA ALA A 263 14.79 -8.03 -20.46
C ALA A 263 14.78 -8.46 -18.98
N PHE A 264 14.05 -7.78 -18.10
CA PHE A 264 13.84 -8.19 -16.71
C PHE A 264 13.23 -9.59 -16.63
N VAL A 265 12.14 -9.87 -17.34
CA VAL A 265 11.52 -11.20 -17.35
C VAL A 265 12.47 -12.27 -17.92
N ALA A 266 13.23 -11.92 -18.96
CA ALA A 266 14.24 -12.83 -19.54
C ALA A 266 15.40 -13.10 -18.57
N TRP A 267 15.83 -12.08 -17.81
CA TRP A 267 16.85 -12.19 -16.77
C TRP A 267 16.38 -13.07 -15.62
N GLU A 268 15.19 -12.82 -15.06
CA GLU A 268 14.60 -13.60 -13.97
C GLU A 268 14.47 -15.11 -14.29
N ARG A 269 14.31 -15.46 -15.57
CA ARG A 269 14.31 -16.87 -16.01
C ARG A 269 15.69 -17.53 -15.91
N ARG A 270 16.76 -16.76 -15.91
CA ARG A 270 18.15 -17.24 -15.95
C ARG A 270 18.93 -16.97 -14.67
N ALA A 271 18.44 -16.03 -13.85
CA ALA A 271 19.10 -15.64 -12.62
C ALA A 271 19.18 -16.81 -11.64
N SER A 272 20.35 -17.00 -11.03
CA SER A 272 20.57 -18.03 -10.00
C SER A 272 19.82 -17.73 -8.70
N HIS A 273 19.56 -16.45 -8.43
CA HIS A 273 18.83 -15.97 -7.26
C HIS A 273 17.79 -14.90 -7.69
N PRO A 274 16.71 -15.33 -8.38
CA PRO A 274 15.72 -14.39 -8.91
C PRO A 274 14.97 -13.68 -7.78
N MET A 275 14.69 -12.37 -7.95
CA MET A 275 13.83 -11.61 -7.02
C MET A 275 12.38 -12.08 -7.11
N VAL A 276 11.95 -12.45 -8.31
CA VAL A 276 10.60 -12.95 -8.60
C VAL A 276 10.71 -14.38 -9.12
N PRO A 277 10.52 -15.40 -8.24
CA PRO A 277 10.57 -16.79 -8.67
C PRO A 277 9.44 -17.10 -9.66
N LEU A 278 9.74 -17.06 -10.96
CA LEU A 278 8.73 -17.23 -12.03
C LEU A 278 8.02 -18.59 -11.97
N GLY A 279 8.62 -19.59 -11.31
CA GLY A 279 7.97 -20.87 -11.03
C GLY A 279 6.68 -20.76 -10.21
N LEU A 280 6.50 -19.71 -9.40
CA LEU A 280 5.25 -19.48 -8.68
C LEU A 280 4.09 -19.16 -9.62
N PHE A 281 4.37 -18.57 -10.79
CA PHE A 281 3.37 -18.26 -11.79
C PHE A 281 2.86 -19.47 -12.59
N THR A 282 3.44 -20.65 -12.39
CA THR A 282 2.85 -21.90 -12.90
C THR A 282 1.65 -22.34 -12.06
N ILE A 283 1.51 -21.82 -10.84
CA ILE A 283 0.40 -22.11 -9.94
C ILE A 283 -0.80 -21.27 -10.34
N ARG A 284 -1.82 -21.90 -10.88
CA ARG A 284 -3.02 -21.26 -11.46
C ARG A 284 -3.66 -20.22 -10.53
N ASN A 285 -3.94 -20.57 -9.29
CA ASN A 285 -4.59 -19.66 -8.33
C ASN A 285 -3.67 -18.50 -7.95
N PHE A 286 -2.37 -18.71 -7.86
CA PHE A 286 -1.39 -17.66 -7.59
C PHE A 286 -1.36 -16.63 -8.73
N THR A 287 -1.22 -17.11 -9.96
CA THR A 287 -1.20 -16.25 -11.15
C THR A 287 -2.54 -15.53 -11.33
N GLY A 288 -3.66 -16.26 -11.22
CA GLY A 288 -4.98 -15.67 -11.28
C GLY A 288 -5.19 -14.57 -10.25
N ALA A 289 -4.79 -14.79 -8.99
CA ALA A 289 -4.90 -13.80 -7.93
C ALA A 289 -4.04 -12.56 -8.20
N ASN A 290 -2.81 -12.71 -8.69
CA ASN A 290 -1.96 -11.56 -9.02
C ASN A 290 -2.51 -10.78 -10.22
N VAL A 291 -3.03 -11.44 -11.25
CA VAL A 291 -3.65 -10.75 -12.39
C VAL A 291 -4.92 -10.01 -11.95
N VAL A 292 -5.79 -10.62 -11.16
CA VAL A 292 -6.96 -9.95 -10.58
C VAL A 292 -6.51 -8.75 -9.73
N SER A 293 -5.44 -8.89 -8.92
CA SER A 293 -4.86 -7.79 -8.15
C SER A 293 -4.48 -6.62 -9.04
N ALA A 294 -3.82 -6.88 -10.17
CA ALA A 294 -3.41 -5.83 -11.11
C ALA A 294 -4.60 -4.99 -11.58
N PHE A 295 -5.67 -5.63 -12.01
CA PHE A 295 -6.85 -4.94 -12.51
C PHE A 295 -7.64 -4.23 -11.40
N VAL A 296 -7.78 -4.84 -10.23
CA VAL A 296 -8.50 -4.26 -9.09
C VAL A 296 -7.76 -3.05 -8.53
N TYR A 297 -6.43 -3.15 -8.32
CA TYR A 297 -5.64 -2.02 -7.81
C TYR A 297 -5.49 -0.88 -8.83
N GLY A 298 -5.36 -1.21 -10.12
CA GLY A 298 -5.38 -0.21 -11.19
C GLY A 298 -6.73 0.54 -11.24
N GLY A 299 -7.84 -0.21 -11.25
CA GLY A 299 -9.18 0.37 -11.30
C GLY A 299 -9.51 1.25 -10.11
N ILE A 300 -9.19 0.81 -8.87
CA ILE A 300 -9.46 1.64 -7.68
C ILE A 300 -8.58 2.89 -7.64
N THR A 301 -7.33 2.81 -8.05
CA THR A 301 -6.42 3.96 -8.01
C THR A 301 -6.85 5.02 -9.01
N MET A 302 -7.10 4.63 -10.26
CA MET A 302 -7.60 5.54 -11.31
C MET A 302 -8.94 6.17 -10.92
N GLY A 303 -9.92 5.35 -10.50
CA GLY A 303 -11.24 5.84 -10.12
C GLY A 303 -11.21 6.75 -8.88
N SER A 304 -10.38 6.43 -7.87
CA SER A 304 -10.25 7.27 -6.68
C SER A 304 -9.60 8.61 -6.97
N LEU A 305 -8.56 8.62 -7.82
CA LEU A 305 -7.92 9.86 -8.26
C LEU A 305 -8.89 10.71 -9.10
N ALA A 306 -9.58 10.11 -10.06
CA ALA A 306 -10.58 10.81 -10.88
C ALA A 306 -11.68 11.47 -10.04
N ILE A 307 -12.21 10.75 -9.04
CA ILE A 307 -13.24 11.27 -8.14
C ILE A 307 -12.69 12.42 -7.29
N ALA A 308 -11.46 12.28 -6.75
CA ALA A 308 -10.85 13.32 -5.92
C ALA A 308 -10.61 14.62 -6.70
N LEU A 309 -10.12 14.53 -7.93
CA LEU A 309 -9.90 15.68 -8.82
C LEU A 309 -11.23 16.30 -9.26
N TYR A 310 -12.18 15.49 -9.72
CA TYR A 310 -13.48 15.99 -10.18
C TYR A 310 -14.25 16.74 -9.08
N LEU A 311 -14.30 16.17 -7.88
CA LEU A 311 -15.02 16.81 -6.76
C LEU A 311 -14.44 18.19 -6.39
N GLN A 312 -13.11 18.35 -6.49
CA GLN A 312 -12.46 19.59 -6.07
C GLN A 312 -12.30 20.59 -7.22
N GLU A 313 -11.97 20.15 -8.43
CA GLU A 313 -11.65 21.05 -9.57
C GLU A 313 -12.89 21.44 -10.39
N VAL A 314 -13.84 20.50 -10.53
CA VAL A 314 -15.04 20.71 -11.35
C VAL A 314 -16.27 21.00 -10.51
N ALA A 315 -16.54 20.15 -9.52
CA ALA A 315 -17.74 20.29 -8.67
C ALA A 315 -17.56 21.30 -7.53
N GLY A 316 -16.36 21.83 -7.28
CA GLY A 316 -16.09 22.90 -6.32
C GLY A 316 -16.20 22.49 -4.84
N TYR A 317 -16.15 21.20 -4.55
CA TYR A 317 -16.16 20.72 -3.16
C TYR A 317 -14.82 20.95 -2.48
N SER A 318 -14.85 21.20 -1.16
CA SER A 318 -13.62 21.29 -0.37
C SER A 318 -12.91 19.94 -0.27
N ALA A 319 -11.60 19.97 0.04
CA ALA A 319 -10.81 18.76 0.23
C ALA A 319 -11.38 17.89 1.38
N THR A 320 -11.91 18.51 2.44
CA THR A 320 -12.60 17.80 3.55
C THR A 320 -13.83 17.06 3.05
N ALA A 321 -14.67 17.71 2.24
CA ALA A 321 -15.88 17.08 1.69
C ALA A 321 -15.50 15.91 0.76
N ALA A 322 -14.52 16.11 -0.12
CA ALA A 322 -13.99 15.04 -0.98
C ALA A 322 -13.43 13.87 -0.15
N GLY A 323 -12.72 14.16 0.95
CA GLY A 323 -12.23 13.15 1.90
C GLY A 323 -13.37 12.37 2.56
N LEU A 324 -14.41 13.03 3.04
CA LEU A 324 -15.58 12.38 3.67
C LEU A 324 -16.30 11.42 2.71
N ILE A 325 -16.39 11.78 1.43
CA ILE A 325 -17.00 10.94 0.39
C ILE A 325 -16.21 9.63 0.17
N THR A 326 -14.94 9.59 0.52
CA THR A 326 -14.12 8.37 0.40
C THR A 326 -14.29 7.39 1.58
N LEU A 327 -14.85 7.82 2.71
CA LEU A 327 -14.98 7.03 3.94
C LEU A 327 -15.83 5.75 3.84
N PRO A 328 -16.82 5.59 2.96
CA PRO A 328 -17.56 4.33 2.86
C PRO A 328 -16.64 3.11 2.67
N SER A 329 -15.54 3.22 1.90
CA SER A 329 -14.65 2.09 1.63
C SER A 329 -13.92 1.55 2.87
N PRO A 330 -13.20 2.36 3.68
CA PRO A 330 -12.57 1.87 4.89
C PRO A 330 -13.59 1.45 5.97
N ILE A 331 -14.75 2.12 6.07
CA ILE A 331 -15.81 1.74 7.01
C ILE A 331 -16.37 0.36 6.67
N MET A 332 -16.73 0.11 5.41
CA MET A 332 -17.22 -1.19 4.97
C MET A 332 -16.16 -2.28 5.17
N SER A 333 -14.88 -1.97 4.90
CA SER A 333 -13.78 -2.89 5.14
C SER A 333 -13.66 -3.26 6.61
N LEU A 334 -13.70 -2.29 7.52
CA LEU A 334 -13.61 -2.51 8.96
C LEU A 334 -14.77 -3.39 9.49
N LEU A 335 -15.98 -3.13 9.02
CA LEU A 335 -17.18 -3.82 9.48
C LEU A 335 -17.32 -5.23 8.91
N PHE A 336 -17.01 -5.43 7.63
CA PHE A 336 -17.40 -6.65 6.91
C PHE A 336 -16.23 -7.55 6.49
N ALA A 337 -14.96 -7.11 6.52
CA ALA A 337 -13.84 -7.92 6.05
C ALA A 337 -13.72 -9.28 6.76
N ARG A 338 -13.95 -9.34 8.07
CA ARG A 338 -13.94 -10.60 8.83
C ARG A 338 -15.02 -11.57 8.37
N GLY A 339 -16.25 -11.07 8.20
CA GLY A 339 -17.39 -11.87 7.75
C GLY A 339 -17.17 -12.42 6.34
N VAL A 340 -16.71 -11.54 5.43
CA VAL A 340 -16.39 -11.90 4.05
C VAL A 340 -15.27 -12.94 3.99
N GLY A 341 -14.21 -12.78 4.78
CA GLY A 341 -13.13 -13.77 4.87
C GLY A 341 -13.63 -15.13 5.33
N GLY A 342 -14.49 -15.17 6.35
CA GLY A 342 -15.11 -16.40 6.84
C GLY A 342 -16.05 -17.07 5.81
N MET A 343 -16.86 -16.28 5.11
CA MET A 343 -17.71 -16.78 4.02
C MET A 343 -16.89 -17.32 2.86
N ALA A 344 -15.85 -16.60 2.42
CA ALA A 344 -14.97 -17.05 1.34
C ALA A 344 -14.23 -18.36 1.66
N ALA A 345 -13.89 -18.58 2.92
CA ALA A 345 -13.31 -19.85 3.36
C ALA A 345 -14.30 -21.01 3.29
N ARG A 346 -15.60 -20.77 3.47
CA ARG A 346 -16.66 -21.83 3.46
C ARG A 346 -17.20 -22.10 2.05
N ILE A 347 -17.53 -21.06 1.31
CA ILE A 347 -18.22 -21.15 0.00
C ILE A 347 -17.19 -21.27 -1.13
N GLY A 348 -15.95 -20.83 -0.87
CA GLY A 348 -14.88 -20.72 -1.84
C GLY A 348 -14.68 -19.30 -2.37
N PRO A 349 -13.43 -18.91 -2.66
CA PRO A 349 -13.07 -17.54 -3.02
C PRO A 349 -13.51 -17.11 -4.42
N ARG A 350 -13.76 -18.06 -5.34
CA ARG A 350 -14.05 -17.79 -6.74
C ARG A 350 -15.23 -16.85 -6.95
N ILE A 351 -16.35 -17.08 -6.23
CA ILE A 351 -17.55 -16.25 -6.38
C ILE A 351 -17.28 -14.81 -5.92
N PHE A 352 -16.52 -14.64 -4.86
CA PHE A 352 -16.17 -13.31 -4.32
C PHE A 352 -15.26 -12.54 -5.28
N LEU A 353 -14.30 -13.22 -5.91
CA LEU A 353 -13.38 -12.62 -6.87
C LEU A 353 -14.02 -12.35 -8.25
N MET A 354 -15.19 -12.92 -8.49
CA MET A 354 -16.03 -12.59 -9.64
C MET A 354 -17.02 -11.45 -9.30
N THR A 355 -17.78 -11.59 -8.21
CA THR A 355 -18.85 -10.64 -7.88
C THR A 355 -18.33 -9.34 -7.26
N GLY A 356 -17.25 -9.41 -6.47
CA GLY A 356 -16.66 -8.23 -5.80
C GLY A 356 -16.21 -7.16 -6.79
N PRO A 357 -15.29 -7.48 -7.72
CA PRO A 357 -14.87 -6.50 -8.73
C PRO A 357 -16.03 -6.09 -9.65
N ALA A 358 -16.95 -7.00 -10.01
CA ALA A 358 -18.12 -6.64 -10.81
C ALA A 358 -18.99 -5.57 -10.13
N LEU A 359 -19.29 -5.73 -8.83
CA LEU A 359 -20.03 -4.74 -8.05
C LEU A 359 -19.26 -3.43 -7.93
N ALA A 360 -17.92 -3.48 -7.77
CA ALA A 360 -17.08 -2.30 -7.75
C ALA A 360 -17.16 -1.51 -9.06
N GLY A 361 -17.09 -2.21 -10.20
CA GLY A 361 -17.23 -1.62 -11.53
C GLY A 361 -18.61 -1.00 -11.75
N ILE A 362 -19.70 -1.68 -11.36
CA ILE A 362 -21.07 -1.14 -11.41
C ILE A 362 -21.14 0.12 -10.52
N GLY A 363 -20.55 0.07 -9.34
CA GLY A 363 -20.50 1.23 -8.43
C GLY A 363 -19.89 2.46 -9.08
N LEU A 364 -18.79 2.31 -9.84
CA LEU A 364 -18.19 3.43 -10.56
C LEU A 364 -19.10 3.95 -11.69
N LEU A 365 -19.79 3.08 -12.41
CA LEU A 365 -20.70 3.49 -13.48
C LEU A 365 -21.97 4.19 -12.98
N LEU A 366 -22.33 4.00 -11.69
CA LEU A 366 -23.45 4.72 -11.06
C LEU A 366 -23.08 6.16 -10.68
N ILE A 367 -21.80 6.49 -10.59
CA ILE A 367 -21.33 7.85 -10.33
C ILE A 367 -21.49 8.67 -11.61
N ARG A 368 -22.30 9.72 -11.57
CA ARG A 368 -22.61 10.54 -12.74
C ARG A 368 -22.21 12.00 -12.50
N PRO A 369 -21.51 12.62 -13.46
CA PRO A 369 -21.39 14.07 -13.48
C PRO A 369 -22.76 14.65 -13.83
N THR A 370 -23.22 15.62 -13.05
CA THR A 370 -24.49 16.33 -13.35
C THR A 370 -24.15 17.80 -13.55
N PRO A 371 -24.19 18.31 -14.80
CA PRO A 371 -23.74 19.69 -15.12
C PRO A 371 -24.53 20.78 -14.39
N HIS A 372 -25.78 20.50 -14.00
CA HIS A 372 -26.65 21.44 -13.27
C HIS A 372 -27.28 20.70 -12.07
N GLY A 373 -26.92 21.15 -10.87
CA GLY A 373 -27.49 20.62 -9.63
C GLY A 373 -26.82 19.33 -9.13
N PHE A 374 -25.49 19.26 -9.25
CA PHE A 374 -24.70 18.12 -8.72
C PHE A 374 -24.90 17.97 -7.21
N HIS A 375 -25.43 16.83 -6.81
CA HIS A 375 -25.65 16.46 -5.42
C HIS A 375 -24.86 15.19 -5.06
N VAL A 376 -23.84 15.32 -4.22
CA VAL A 376 -22.99 14.20 -3.80
C VAL A 376 -23.79 13.01 -3.27
N VAL A 377 -24.88 13.26 -2.57
CA VAL A 377 -25.70 12.21 -1.92
C VAL A 377 -26.40 11.33 -2.96
N THR A 378 -26.86 11.90 -4.07
CA THR A 378 -27.59 11.16 -5.11
C THR A 378 -26.69 10.69 -6.25
N ASP A 379 -25.67 11.48 -6.61
CA ASP A 379 -24.89 11.27 -7.82
C ASP A 379 -23.59 10.51 -7.57
N VAL A 380 -23.08 10.52 -6.34
CA VAL A 380 -21.78 9.88 -6.00
C VAL A 380 -21.93 8.82 -4.92
N LEU A 381 -22.66 9.11 -3.84
CA LEU A 381 -22.65 8.25 -2.64
C LEU A 381 -23.18 6.83 -2.89
N PRO A 382 -24.27 6.59 -3.67
CA PRO A 382 -24.74 5.23 -3.95
C PRO A 382 -23.69 4.41 -4.71
N GLY A 383 -23.03 5.01 -5.71
CA GLY A 383 -21.94 4.37 -6.45
C GLY A 383 -20.72 4.09 -5.56
N ARG A 384 -20.36 5.00 -4.65
CA ARG A 384 -19.27 4.82 -3.68
C ARG A 384 -19.54 3.72 -2.67
N ILE A 385 -20.76 3.59 -2.19
CA ILE A 385 -21.16 2.50 -1.28
C ILE A 385 -21.04 1.15 -2.01
N LEU A 386 -21.56 1.06 -3.23
CA LEU A 386 -21.49 -0.17 -4.01
C LEU A 386 -20.04 -0.56 -4.36
N LEU A 387 -19.21 0.43 -4.72
CA LEU A 387 -17.78 0.26 -4.90
C LEU A 387 -17.13 -0.28 -3.61
N ALA A 388 -17.46 0.30 -2.46
CA ALA A 388 -16.93 -0.11 -1.16
C ALA A 388 -17.28 -1.56 -0.82
N ILE A 389 -18.53 -1.97 -1.03
CA ILE A 389 -19.00 -3.36 -0.85
C ILE A 389 -18.21 -4.29 -1.78
N GLY A 390 -18.13 -3.93 -3.07
CA GLY A 390 -17.38 -4.71 -4.06
C GLY A 390 -15.91 -4.89 -3.67
N MET A 391 -15.27 -3.84 -3.17
CA MET A 391 -13.86 -3.88 -2.72
C MET A 391 -13.64 -4.81 -1.53
N VAL A 392 -14.53 -4.82 -0.54
CA VAL A 392 -14.43 -5.73 0.61
C VAL A 392 -14.57 -7.19 0.15
N LEU A 393 -15.54 -7.44 -0.76
CA LEU A 393 -15.74 -8.76 -1.34
C LEU A 393 -14.53 -9.22 -2.18
N ALA A 394 -13.80 -8.29 -2.81
CA ALA A 394 -12.64 -8.62 -3.65
C ALA A 394 -11.35 -8.78 -2.83
N ILE A 395 -10.91 -7.76 -2.07
CA ILE A 395 -9.55 -7.66 -1.51
C ILE A 395 -9.30 -8.75 -0.47
N THR A 396 -10.26 -9.02 0.42
CA THR A 396 -10.06 -9.98 1.52
C THR A 396 -9.84 -11.41 0.99
N PRO A 397 -10.68 -11.97 0.10
CA PRO A 397 -10.43 -13.28 -0.48
C PRO A 397 -9.22 -13.31 -1.42
N LEU A 398 -8.92 -12.21 -2.12
CA LEU A 398 -7.80 -12.09 -3.02
C LEU A 398 -6.46 -12.33 -2.32
N THR A 399 -6.25 -11.66 -1.19
CA THR A 399 -5.06 -11.85 -0.36
C THR A 399 -4.99 -13.26 0.21
N ALA A 400 -6.12 -13.81 0.66
CA ALA A 400 -6.19 -15.17 1.19
C ALA A 400 -5.81 -16.22 0.14
N VAL A 401 -6.34 -16.11 -1.09
CA VAL A 401 -6.02 -17.01 -2.23
C VAL A 401 -4.54 -16.94 -2.57
N ASN A 402 -3.99 -15.73 -2.65
CA ASN A 402 -2.58 -15.53 -2.99
C ASN A 402 -1.66 -16.25 -2.01
N LEU A 403 -1.89 -16.07 -0.70
CA LEU A 403 -1.08 -16.69 0.35
C LEU A 403 -1.32 -18.21 0.47
N ALA A 404 -2.56 -18.67 0.30
CA ALA A 404 -2.90 -20.09 0.39
C ALA A 404 -2.42 -20.90 -0.83
N SER A 405 -2.13 -20.23 -1.96
CA SER A 405 -1.68 -20.90 -3.18
C SER A 405 -0.23 -21.38 -3.14
N VAL A 406 0.56 -20.93 -2.17
CA VAL A 406 1.98 -21.24 -2.06
C VAL A 406 2.29 -21.96 -0.75
N ARG A 407 3.43 -22.69 -0.70
CA ARG A 407 3.90 -23.28 0.55
C ARG A 407 4.18 -22.17 1.57
N SER A 408 3.99 -22.45 2.85
CA SER A 408 4.20 -21.50 3.94
C SER A 408 5.61 -20.88 3.96
N ALA A 409 6.63 -21.61 3.48
CA ALA A 409 7.98 -21.09 3.30
C ALA A 409 8.07 -19.95 2.26
N HIS A 410 7.19 -19.91 1.26
CA HIS A 410 7.16 -18.91 0.19
C HIS A 410 6.10 -17.81 0.42
N SER A 411 5.36 -17.84 1.52
CA SER A 411 4.28 -16.88 1.79
C SER A 411 4.77 -15.41 1.83
N GLY A 412 5.99 -15.17 2.32
CA GLY A 412 6.59 -13.84 2.32
C GLY A 412 6.85 -13.32 0.90
N ILE A 413 7.39 -14.17 0.02
CA ILE A 413 7.64 -13.83 -1.39
C ILE A 413 6.31 -13.60 -2.12
N ALA A 414 5.30 -14.45 -1.87
CA ALA A 414 3.97 -14.27 -2.45
C ALA A 414 3.32 -12.94 -2.07
N ALA A 415 3.41 -12.56 -0.80
CA ALA A 415 2.92 -11.26 -0.32
C ALA A 415 3.69 -10.09 -0.96
N ALA A 416 5.03 -10.22 -1.12
CA ALA A 416 5.86 -9.21 -1.76
C ALA A 416 5.49 -9.03 -3.24
N ILE A 417 5.28 -10.13 -3.98
CA ILE A 417 4.86 -10.10 -5.38
C ILE A 417 3.48 -9.45 -5.51
N GLN A 418 2.50 -9.81 -4.67
CA GLN A 418 1.18 -9.19 -4.70
C GLN A 418 1.24 -7.69 -4.41
N ASN A 419 2.07 -7.26 -3.45
CA ASN A 419 2.27 -5.85 -3.14
C ASN A 419 2.94 -5.12 -4.31
N ALA A 420 3.98 -5.69 -4.91
CA ALA A 420 4.64 -5.15 -6.10
C ALA A 420 3.66 -5.02 -7.27
N THR A 421 2.85 -6.06 -7.53
CA THR A 421 1.80 -6.04 -8.56
C THR A 421 0.81 -4.90 -8.31
N GLY A 422 0.31 -4.76 -7.09
CA GLY A 422 -0.62 -3.68 -6.75
C GLY A 422 -0.01 -2.29 -6.93
N ARG A 423 1.25 -2.08 -6.51
CA ARG A 423 1.97 -0.81 -6.65
C ARG A 423 2.26 -0.46 -8.11
N THR A 424 2.73 -1.43 -8.89
CA THR A 424 2.98 -1.23 -10.33
C THR A 424 1.70 -0.91 -11.08
N SER A 425 0.61 -1.60 -10.76
CA SER A 425 -0.69 -1.33 -11.39
C SER A 425 -1.25 0.03 -11.02
N ALA A 426 -1.10 0.46 -9.77
CA ALA A 426 -1.48 1.80 -9.33
C ALA A 426 -0.66 2.87 -10.06
N LEU A 427 0.65 2.68 -10.18
CA LEU A 427 1.58 3.55 -10.90
C LEU A 427 1.16 3.72 -12.37
N ILE A 428 0.94 2.63 -13.10
CA ILE A 428 0.51 2.66 -14.50
C ILE A 428 -0.88 3.32 -14.62
N ALA A 429 -1.80 3.03 -13.69
CA ALA A 429 -3.13 3.60 -13.72
C ALA A 429 -3.12 5.13 -13.56
N VAL A 430 -2.30 5.67 -12.64
CA VAL A 430 -2.14 7.12 -12.46
C VAL A 430 -1.49 7.76 -13.70
N ALA A 431 -0.44 7.14 -14.24
CA ALA A 431 0.22 7.61 -15.45
C ALA A 431 -0.75 7.71 -16.66
N CYS A 432 -1.73 6.80 -16.75
CA CYS A 432 -2.74 6.82 -17.80
C CYS A 432 -3.85 7.88 -17.60
N VAL A 433 -3.99 8.47 -16.40
CA VAL A 433 -5.06 9.46 -16.14
C VAL A 433 -4.93 10.66 -17.06
N GLY A 434 -3.73 11.23 -17.21
CA GLY A 434 -3.49 12.39 -18.07
C GLY A 434 -3.78 12.12 -19.55
N LEU A 435 -3.48 10.91 -20.04
CA LEU A 435 -3.81 10.49 -21.41
C LEU A 435 -5.33 10.47 -21.65
N ILE A 436 -6.09 9.94 -20.69
CA ILE A 436 -7.55 9.81 -20.80
C ILE A 436 -8.22 11.18 -20.59
N ALA A 437 -7.69 11.98 -19.67
CA ALA A 437 -8.20 13.31 -19.33
C ALA A 437 -7.79 14.39 -20.33
N ALA A 438 -6.87 14.10 -21.25
CA ALA A 438 -6.33 15.07 -22.21
C ALA A 438 -5.84 16.39 -21.54
N GLY A 439 -5.22 16.25 -20.35
CA GLY A 439 -4.63 17.35 -19.59
C GLY A 439 -5.59 18.09 -18.64
N THR A 440 -6.91 17.90 -18.73
CA THR A 440 -7.90 18.57 -17.85
C THR A 440 -9.05 17.66 -17.49
N VAL A 441 -9.54 17.78 -16.25
CA VAL A 441 -10.73 17.05 -15.80
C VAL A 441 -11.97 17.85 -16.17
N THR A 442 -12.82 17.24 -16.98
CA THR A 442 -14.14 17.73 -17.37
C THR A 442 -15.19 16.66 -17.11
N ASP A 443 -16.49 16.95 -17.21
CA ASP A 443 -17.56 15.95 -17.09
C ASP A 443 -17.36 14.76 -18.04
N ALA A 444 -16.94 15.04 -19.27
CA ALA A 444 -16.72 14.00 -20.29
C ALA A 444 -15.49 13.15 -19.96
N THR A 445 -14.36 13.77 -19.58
CA THR A 445 -13.14 13.04 -19.24
C THR A 445 -13.27 12.30 -17.93
N PHE A 446 -13.98 12.85 -16.95
CA PHE A 446 -14.33 12.16 -15.72
C PHE A 446 -15.14 10.89 -16.00
N THR A 447 -16.19 10.99 -16.83
CA THR A 447 -16.99 9.82 -17.23
C THR A 447 -16.13 8.75 -17.91
N ARG A 448 -15.20 9.14 -18.80
CA ARG A 448 -14.28 8.20 -19.45
C ARG A 448 -13.35 7.52 -18.43
N LEU A 449 -12.80 8.26 -17.46
CA LEU A 449 -11.94 7.71 -16.41
C LEU A 449 -12.70 6.68 -15.57
N LEU A 450 -13.95 6.95 -15.21
CA LEU A 450 -14.79 6.01 -14.48
C LEU A 450 -15.14 4.78 -15.32
N GLN A 451 -15.42 4.93 -16.62
CA GLN A 451 -15.69 3.82 -17.54
C GLN A 451 -14.45 2.92 -17.70
N VAL A 452 -13.26 3.50 -17.89
CA VAL A 452 -12.01 2.74 -17.97
C VAL A 452 -11.73 2.03 -16.65
N SER A 453 -11.90 2.71 -15.51
CA SER A 453 -11.76 2.09 -14.19
C SER A 453 -12.76 0.93 -14.00
N ALA A 454 -14.00 1.10 -14.40
CA ALA A 454 -15.02 0.05 -14.35
C ALA A 454 -14.67 -1.13 -15.28
N ALA A 455 -14.15 -0.87 -16.47
CA ALA A 455 -13.69 -1.92 -17.39
C ALA A 455 -12.55 -2.74 -16.77
N LEU A 456 -11.58 -2.09 -16.09
CA LEU A 456 -10.54 -2.80 -15.35
C LEU A 456 -11.15 -3.73 -14.29
N PHE A 457 -12.12 -3.27 -13.52
CA PHE A 457 -12.82 -4.10 -12.55
C PHE A 457 -13.58 -5.28 -13.20
N PHE A 458 -14.27 -5.05 -14.32
CA PHE A 458 -14.98 -6.15 -15.02
C PHE A 458 -14.00 -7.18 -15.60
N ILE A 459 -12.86 -6.75 -16.13
CA ILE A 459 -11.80 -7.67 -16.57
C ILE A 459 -11.30 -8.48 -15.37
N GLY A 460 -11.03 -7.83 -14.23
CA GLY A 460 -10.67 -8.51 -12.99
C GLY A 460 -11.73 -9.52 -12.55
N ALA A 461 -13.02 -9.19 -12.65
CA ALA A 461 -14.13 -10.08 -12.33
C ALA A 461 -14.17 -11.33 -13.21
N VAL A 462 -14.03 -11.14 -14.53
CA VAL A 462 -14.00 -12.25 -15.50
C VAL A 462 -12.82 -13.17 -15.22
N ILE A 463 -11.62 -12.61 -15.01
CA ILE A 463 -10.43 -13.39 -14.70
C ILE A 463 -10.59 -14.10 -13.35
N GLY A 464 -11.16 -13.46 -12.33
CA GLY A 464 -11.48 -14.06 -11.04
C GLY A 464 -12.41 -15.28 -11.19
N GLY A 465 -13.43 -15.18 -12.02
CA GLY A 465 -14.34 -16.27 -12.34
C GLY A 465 -13.72 -17.42 -13.14
N LEU A 466 -12.78 -17.12 -14.05
CA LEU A 466 -12.19 -18.11 -14.95
C LEU A 466 -10.91 -18.75 -14.39
N ALA A 467 -10.04 -17.95 -13.77
CA ALA A 467 -8.72 -18.40 -13.32
C ALA A 467 -8.76 -19.05 -11.94
N ILE A 468 -9.59 -18.54 -11.02
CA ILE A 468 -9.61 -19.03 -9.64
C ILE A 468 -10.43 -20.31 -9.53
N ARG A 469 -9.83 -21.31 -8.88
CA ARG A 469 -10.49 -22.56 -8.51
C ARG A 469 -10.70 -22.58 -7.00
N ASN A 470 -11.88 -22.98 -6.57
CA ASN A 470 -12.12 -23.25 -5.16
C ASN A 470 -11.24 -24.42 -4.71
N PRO A 471 -10.67 -24.41 -3.49
CA PRO A 471 -10.01 -25.58 -2.95
C PRO A 471 -11.03 -26.74 -2.93
N ALA A 472 -10.56 -27.96 -3.25
CA ALA A 472 -11.39 -29.15 -3.06
C ALA A 472 -11.81 -29.18 -1.57
N VAL A 473 -13.11 -29.30 -1.34
CA VAL A 473 -13.62 -29.54 0.03
C VAL A 473 -12.90 -30.80 0.53
N PRO A 474 -12.18 -30.76 1.67
CA PRO A 474 -11.63 -31.98 2.23
C PRO A 474 -12.82 -32.93 2.39
N ALA A 475 -12.73 -34.14 1.82
CA ALA A 475 -13.70 -35.17 2.10
C ALA A 475 -13.79 -35.28 3.64
N GLU A 476 -15.01 -35.19 4.21
CA GLU A 476 -15.21 -35.44 5.62
C GLU A 476 -14.39 -36.67 5.99
N PRO A 477 -13.59 -36.63 7.08
CA PRO A 477 -12.91 -37.83 7.51
C PRO A 477 -13.99 -38.91 7.68
N VAL A 478 -13.87 -39.98 6.87
CA VAL A 478 -14.74 -41.15 7.03
C VAL A 478 -14.66 -41.53 8.49
N PRO A 479 -15.77 -41.53 9.25
CA PRO A 479 -15.71 -41.87 10.65
C PRO A 479 -15.07 -43.24 10.70
N ASP A 480 -13.94 -43.35 11.44
CA ASP A 480 -13.30 -44.64 11.74
C ASP A 480 -14.39 -45.56 12.21
N LYS A 481 -14.71 -46.56 11.39
CA LYS A 481 -15.61 -47.63 11.82
C LYS A 481 -15.03 -48.14 13.12
N VAL A 482 -15.72 -47.84 14.22
CA VAL A 482 -15.46 -48.36 15.54
C VAL A 482 -15.10 -49.82 15.36
N ALA A 483 -13.83 -50.15 15.59
CA ALA A 483 -13.39 -51.54 15.62
C ALA A 483 -14.26 -52.24 16.68
N ALA A 484 -15.10 -53.16 16.24
CA ALA A 484 -15.89 -54.00 17.13
C ALA A 484 -14.92 -54.69 18.06
N PRO A 485 -15.21 -54.76 19.36
CA PRO A 485 -14.39 -55.54 20.30
C PRO A 485 -14.39 -57.00 19.84
N VAL A 486 -13.19 -57.50 19.58
CA VAL A 486 -12.98 -58.94 19.30
C VAL A 486 -13.31 -59.71 20.60
N PRO A 487 -14.09 -60.78 20.52
CA PRO A 487 -14.55 -61.56 21.68
C PRO A 487 -13.42 -62.23 22.46
#